data_df8414d0b0ecc511d1f3f4261b020484
#
_entry.id   df8414d0b0ecc511d1f3f4261b020484
#
_cell.length_a   1.000
_cell.length_b   1.000
_cell.length_c   1.000
_cell.angle_alpha   90.00
_cell.angle_beta   90.00
_cell.angle_gamma   90.00
#
_symmetry.space_group_name_H-M   'P 1'
#
loop_
_entity.id
_entity.type
_entity.pdbx_description
1 polymer ?
#
loop_
_entity_poly.entity_id
_entity_poly.type
_entity_poly.pdbx_seq_one_letter_code
_entity_poly.pdbx_strand_id
1 'polypeptide(L)'
;MNIEEFIAKENEKPLDRIVTDGGFTSIFRTIACIGDSLSSGEFESRKDDKAGFHDMYEYSWGQYIARMCGSKVYNLSRGGMTAKEYCENFADANGFWDAKYASQAYIIALGVNEIWQNQELGSVNDVDFSDYRNNKKNVAG
;
A
#
# COMPACT_ATOMS: atom_id res chain seq x y z
N MET A 1 -5.74 -22.20 13.11
CA MET A 1 -4.98 -21.71 11.94
C MET A 1 -3.52 -21.76 12.36
N ASN A 2 -2.71 -22.57 11.69
CA ASN A 2 -1.28 -22.69 12.02
C ASN A 2 -0.53 -21.60 11.23
N ILE A 3 0.09 -20.66 11.95
CA ILE A 3 0.79 -19.54 11.34
C ILE A 3 2.01 -19.99 10.50
N GLU A 4 2.57 -21.15 10.82
CA GLU A 4 3.71 -21.72 10.08
C GLU A 4 3.39 -22.07 8.62
N GLU A 5 2.11 -22.29 8.30
CA GLU A 5 1.67 -22.53 6.91
C GLU A 5 1.78 -21.28 6.02
N PHE A 6 1.87 -20.10 6.63
CA PHE A 6 1.97 -18.81 5.94
C PHE A 6 3.39 -18.25 5.90
N ILE A 7 4.33 -18.87 6.63
CA ILE A 7 5.73 -18.45 6.62
C ILE A 7 6.42 -19.10 5.42
N ALA A 8 7.00 -18.28 4.54
CA ALA A 8 7.80 -18.76 3.42
C ALA A 8 8.99 -19.58 3.93
N LYS A 9 9.26 -20.72 3.31
CA LYS A 9 10.43 -21.55 3.61
C LYS A 9 11.66 -20.96 2.93
N GLU A 10 12.85 -21.14 3.52
CA GLU A 10 14.11 -20.61 3.02
C GLU A 10 14.38 -20.89 1.52
N ASN A 11 13.88 -22.01 1.01
CA ASN A 11 14.08 -22.44 -0.38
C ASN A 11 12.88 -22.11 -1.30
N GLU A 12 11.88 -21.43 -0.78
CA GLU A 12 10.66 -21.14 -1.52
C GLU A 12 10.84 -19.93 -2.41
N LYS A 13 10.53 -20.08 -3.69
CA LYS A 13 10.56 -18.96 -4.64
C LYS A 13 9.24 -18.19 -4.58
N PRO A 14 9.24 -16.89 -4.90
CA PRO A 14 8.03 -16.06 -4.85
C PRO A 14 6.83 -16.60 -5.65
N LEU A 15 7.08 -17.39 -6.69
CA LEU A 15 6.05 -17.95 -7.55
C LEU A 15 5.56 -19.35 -7.16
N ASP A 16 6.17 -19.97 -6.15
CA ASP A 16 5.80 -21.34 -5.75
C ASP A 16 4.44 -21.39 -5.03
N ARG A 17 3.95 -20.27 -4.55
CA ARG A 17 2.65 -20.12 -3.86
C ARG A 17 1.69 -19.17 -4.59
N ILE A 18 1.62 -19.25 -5.90
CA ILE A 18 0.57 -18.51 -6.60
C ILE A 18 -0.78 -19.15 -6.27
N VAL A 19 -1.57 -18.39 -5.52
CA VAL A 19 -2.96 -18.74 -5.25
C VAL A 19 -3.80 -18.27 -6.43
N THR A 20 -4.37 -19.20 -7.17
CA THR A 20 -5.11 -18.91 -8.41
C THR A 20 -6.50 -18.34 -8.19
N ASP A 21 -7.00 -18.40 -6.95
CA ASP A 21 -8.35 -17.96 -6.55
C ASP A 21 -8.35 -16.66 -5.72
N GLY A 22 -7.19 -15.99 -5.61
CA GLY A 22 -7.04 -14.77 -4.84
C GLY A 22 -6.94 -14.98 -3.32
N GLY A 23 -7.05 -16.22 -2.83
CA GLY A 23 -6.90 -16.55 -1.41
C GLY A 23 -7.84 -15.74 -0.51
N PHE A 24 -7.34 -15.28 0.64
CA PHE A 24 -8.13 -14.51 1.61
C PHE A 24 -8.61 -13.17 1.10
N THR A 25 -7.99 -12.61 0.07
CA THR A 25 -8.39 -11.31 -0.47
C THR A 25 -9.73 -11.38 -1.21
N SER A 26 -10.15 -12.56 -1.64
CA SER A 26 -11.41 -12.77 -2.36
C SER A 26 -12.66 -12.51 -1.53
N ILE A 27 -12.54 -12.45 -0.19
CA ILE A 27 -13.68 -12.12 0.69
C ILE A 27 -14.04 -10.62 0.65
N PHE A 28 -13.11 -9.76 0.19
CA PHE A 28 -13.30 -8.31 0.15
C PHE A 28 -13.75 -7.88 -1.25
N ARG A 29 -14.79 -7.06 -1.30
CA ARG A 29 -15.30 -6.45 -2.54
C ARG A 29 -14.53 -5.20 -2.91
N THR A 30 -14.05 -4.47 -1.90
CA THR A 30 -13.29 -3.22 -2.06
C THR A 30 -12.04 -3.27 -1.20
N ILE A 31 -10.91 -2.92 -1.81
CA ILE A 31 -9.60 -2.89 -1.15
C ILE A 31 -8.93 -1.58 -1.53
N ALA A 32 -8.30 -0.90 -0.57
CA ALA A 32 -7.42 0.23 -0.83
C ALA A 32 -5.96 -0.18 -0.58
N CYS A 33 -5.08 0.16 -1.51
CA CYS A 33 -3.65 -0.03 -1.39
C CYS A 33 -2.98 1.32 -1.15
N ILE A 34 -2.30 1.45 -0.02
CA ILE A 34 -1.55 2.63 0.40
C ILE A 34 -0.09 2.22 0.46
N GLY A 35 0.77 2.88 -0.31
CA GLY A 35 2.16 2.48 -0.34
C GLY A 35 3.04 3.38 -1.19
N ASP A 36 4.23 2.89 -1.40
CA ASP A 36 5.29 3.54 -2.17
C ASP A 36 5.39 2.99 -3.61
N SER A 37 6.58 3.04 -4.20
CA SER A 37 6.88 2.57 -5.55
C SER A 37 6.51 1.10 -5.79
N LEU A 38 6.68 0.25 -4.78
CA LEU A 38 6.33 -1.18 -4.89
C LEU A 38 4.82 -1.38 -5.04
N SER A 39 4.03 -0.47 -4.48
CA SER A 39 2.57 -0.53 -4.53
C SER A 39 2.00 0.24 -5.71
N SER A 40 2.64 1.31 -6.15
CA SER A 40 2.19 2.10 -7.31
C SER A 40 2.45 1.42 -8.65
N GLY A 41 3.29 0.38 -8.68
CA GLY A 41 3.75 -0.23 -9.92
C GLY A 41 4.75 0.64 -10.65
N GLU A 42 5.61 1.37 -9.90
CA GLU A 42 6.62 2.25 -10.49
C GLU A 42 7.60 1.47 -11.36
N PHE A 43 7.92 2.04 -12.50
CA PHE A 43 9.00 1.59 -13.36
C PHE A 43 9.90 2.75 -13.75
N GLU A 44 11.15 2.43 -14.04
CA GLU A 44 12.12 3.38 -14.53
C GLU A 44 12.20 3.32 -16.07
N SER A 45 12.06 4.47 -16.70
CA SER A 45 12.39 4.64 -18.12
C SER A 45 13.71 5.37 -18.28
N ARG A 46 14.45 5.04 -19.33
CA ARG A 46 15.67 5.74 -19.70
C ARG A 46 15.51 6.30 -21.10
N LYS A 47 15.56 7.60 -21.19
CA LYS A 47 15.57 8.32 -22.46
C LYS A 47 16.71 9.35 -22.43
N ASP A 48 17.57 9.30 -23.42
CA ASP A 48 18.71 10.23 -23.54
C ASP A 48 19.57 10.26 -22.25
N ASP A 49 19.86 9.07 -21.70
CA ASP A 49 20.61 8.85 -20.44
C ASP A 49 19.99 9.48 -19.19
N LYS A 50 18.75 9.95 -19.29
CA LYS A 50 17.98 10.45 -18.13
C LYS A 50 17.02 9.40 -17.64
N ALA A 51 17.06 9.15 -16.32
CA ALA A 51 16.08 8.32 -15.64
C ALA A 51 14.77 9.08 -15.51
N GLY A 52 13.65 8.41 -15.80
CA GLY A 52 12.31 8.87 -15.51
C GLY A 52 11.57 7.82 -14.71
N PHE A 53 10.89 8.22 -13.65
CA PHE A 53 10.09 7.32 -12.80
C PHE A 53 8.62 7.52 -13.10
N HIS A 54 7.89 6.42 -13.25
CA HIS A 54 6.48 6.44 -13.65
C HIS A 54 5.70 5.42 -12.83
N ASP A 55 4.66 5.89 -12.15
CA ASP A 55 3.70 5.02 -11.48
C ASP A 55 2.76 4.41 -12.53
N MET A 56 2.68 3.08 -12.57
CA MET A 56 1.82 2.37 -13.51
C MET A 56 0.92 1.38 -12.77
N TYR A 57 -0.12 1.91 -12.18
CA TYR A 57 -1.07 1.20 -11.30
C TYR A 57 -1.64 -0.08 -11.90
N GLU A 58 -1.85 -0.11 -13.22
CA GLU A 58 -2.36 -1.28 -13.95
C GLU A 58 -1.52 -2.54 -13.74
N TYR A 59 -0.22 -2.36 -13.54
CA TYR A 59 0.75 -3.45 -13.36
C TYR A 59 1.15 -3.67 -11.89
N SER A 60 0.50 -2.95 -10.98
CA SER A 60 0.75 -3.13 -9.55
C SER A 60 0.18 -4.46 -9.03
N TRP A 61 0.72 -4.93 -7.92
CA TRP A 61 0.19 -6.10 -7.23
C TRP A 61 -1.27 -5.91 -6.77
N GLY A 62 -1.66 -4.67 -6.43
CA GLY A 62 -3.05 -4.35 -6.08
C GLY A 62 -4.01 -4.60 -7.23
N GLN A 63 -3.66 -4.21 -8.46
CA GLN A 63 -4.46 -4.49 -9.63
C GLN A 63 -4.42 -5.96 -10.06
N TYR A 64 -3.34 -6.66 -9.74
CA TYR A 64 -3.31 -8.12 -9.88
C TYR A 64 -4.37 -8.77 -8.98
N ILE A 65 -4.44 -8.39 -7.71
CA ILE A 65 -5.48 -8.85 -6.77
C ILE A 65 -6.87 -8.55 -7.32
N ALA A 66 -7.10 -7.33 -7.82
CA ALA A 66 -8.38 -6.94 -8.41
C ALA A 66 -8.83 -7.90 -9.52
N ARG A 67 -7.93 -8.23 -10.44
CA ARG A 67 -8.21 -9.16 -11.56
C ARG A 67 -8.46 -10.58 -11.09
N MET A 68 -7.70 -11.05 -10.09
CA MET A 68 -7.85 -12.41 -9.56
C MET A 68 -9.12 -12.62 -8.77
N CYS A 69 -9.55 -11.63 -8.00
CA CYS A 69 -10.67 -11.74 -7.07
C CYS A 69 -11.97 -11.13 -7.61
N GLY A 70 -11.92 -10.39 -8.71
CA GLY A 70 -13.05 -9.57 -9.15
C GLY A 70 -13.38 -8.42 -8.18
N SER A 71 -12.43 -8.01 -7.35
CA SER A 71 -12.58 -6.94 -6.37
C SER A 71 -12.29 -5.58 -7.01
N LYS A 72 -12.90 -4.53 -6.47
CA LYS A 72 -12.51 -3.17 -6.80
C LYS A 72 -11.32 -2.77 -5.93
N VAL A 73 -10.21 -2.43 -6.55
CA VAL A 73 -9.02 -1.97 -5.84
C VAL A 73 -8.76 -0.50 -6.16
N TYR A 74 -8.63 0.30 -5.12
CA TYR A 74 -8.13 1.67 -5.20
C TYR A 74 -6.63 1.66 -4.93
N ASN A 75 -5.84 2.08 -5.89
CA ASN A 75 -4.42 2.28 -5.67
C ASN A 75 -4.18 3.74 -5.29
N LEU A 76 -3.89 3.97 -4.03
CA LEU A 76 -3.66 5.28 -3.42
C LEU A 76 -2.16 5.49 -3.11
N SER A 77 -1.30 4.87 -3.90
CA SER A 77 0.15 4.83 -3.69
C SER A 77 0.88 5.77 -4.65
N ARG A 78 2.14 6.08 -4.35
CA ARG A 78 3.05 6.83 -5.21
C ARG A 78 4.50 6.47 -4.93
N GLY A 79 5.34 6.46 -5.95
CA GLY A 79 6.79 6.28 -5.81
C GLY A 79 7.43 7.24 -4.82
N GLY A 80 8.41 6.76 -4.05
CA GLY A 80 9.13 7.54 -3.06
C GLY A 80 8.36 7.90 -1.79
N MET A 81 7.12 7.41 -1.62
CA MET A 81 6.23 7.80 -0.53
C MET A 81 6.73 7.31 0.84
N THR A 82 6.67 8.19 1.83
CA THR A 82 6.82 7.89 3.25
C THR A 82 5.48 7.98 3.96
N ALA A 83 5.33 7.33 5.11
CA ALA A 83 4.10 7.40 5.91
C ALA A 83 3.82 8.84 6.36
N LYS A 84 4.86 9.58 6.74
CA LYS A 84 4.76 10.98 7.14
C LYS A 84 4.23 11.84 6.00
N GLU A 85 4.88 11.80 4.83
CA GLU A 85 4.46 12.56 3.67
C GLU A 85 3.05 12.19 3.21
N TYR A 86 2.71 10.91 3.30
CA TYR A 86 1.37 10.44 2.97
C TYR A 86 0.31 11.11 3.84
N CYS A 87 0.50 11.10 5.15
CA CYS A 87 -0.48 11.64 6.11
C CYS A 87 -0.52 13.17 6.13
N GLU A 88 0.63 13.83 6.02
CA GLU A 88 0.71 15.28 6.17
C GLU A 88 0.28 16.05 4.91
N ASN A 89 0.53 15.47 3.72
CA ASN A 89 0.35 16.21 2.46
C ASN A 89 -0.36 15.41 1.37
N PHE A 90 0.16 14.24 1.01
CA PHE A 90 -0.21 13.55 -0.23
C PHE A 90 -1.67 13.10 -0.25
N ALA A 91 -2.14 12.50 0.83
CA ALA A 91 -3.52 12.01 0.90
C ALA A 91 -4.53 13.15 0.88
N ASP A 92 -4.26 14.26 1.57
CA ASP A 92 -5.11 15.46 1.55
C ASP A 92 -5.15 16.10 0.15
N ALA A 93 -3.98 16.26 -0.48
CA ALA A 93 -3.88 16.88 -1.81
C ALA A 93 -4.63 16.10 -2.90
N ASN A 94 -4.78 14.79 -2.72
CA ASN A 94 -5.46 13.90 -3.66
C ASN A 94 -6.91 13.54 -3.23
N GLY A 95 -7.37 14.05 -2.10
CA GLY A 95 -8.70 13.76 -1.57
C GLY A 95 -8.90 12.30 -1.18
N PHE A 96 -7.83 11.59 -0.78
CA PHE A 96 -7.88 10.16 -0.46
C PHE A 96 -8.63 9.85 0.85
N TRP A 97 -8.88 10.88 1.66
CA TRP A 97 -9.74 10.78 2.84
C TRP A 97 -11.25 10.84 2.53
N ASP A 98 -11.62 11.04 1.27
CA ASP A 98 -13.03 11.07 0.89
C ASP A 98 -13.68 9.69 1.08
N ALA A 99 -14.94 9.69 1.51
CA ALA A 99 -15.73 8.47 1.71
C ALA A 99 -15.85 7.57 0.46
N LYS A 100 -15.62 8.12 -0.74
CA LYS A 100 -15.60 7.34 -2.00
C LYS A 100 -14.48 6.30 -2.07
N TYR A 101 -13.42 6.48 -1.26
CA TYR A 101 -12.29 5.55 -1.15
C TYR A 101 -12.40 4.61 0.05
N ALA A 102 -13.47 4.75 0.87
CA ALA A 102 -13.69 3.83 1.97
C ALA A 102 -13.79 2.39 1.45
N SER A 103 -13.01 1.51 2.05
CA SER A 103 -12.83 0.14 1.59
C SER A 103 -13.04 -0.85 2.72
N GLN A 104 -13.39 -2.09 2.37
CA GLN A 104 -13.55 -3.17 3.35
C GLN A 104 -12.21 -3.64 3.92
N ALA A 105 -11.14 -3.47 3.14
CA ALA A 105 -9.79 -3.77 3.59
C ALA A 105 -8.81 -2.71 3.09
N TYR A 106 -7.78 -2.47 3.88
CA TYR A 106 -6.67 -1.59 3.55
C TYR A 106 -5.37 -2.37 3.63
N ILE A 107 -4.55 -2.28 2.59
CA ILE A 107 -3.21 -2.84 2.58
C ILE A 107 -2.23 -1.68 2.58
N ILE A 108 -1.50 -1.54 3.70
CA ILE A 108 -0.54 -0.47 3.91
C ILE A 108 0.86 -1.05 3.76
N ALA A 109 1.60 -0.58 2.76
CA ALA A 109 2.95 -1.01 2.42
C ALA A 109 3.87 0.22 2.32
N LEU A 110 4.19 0.79 3.46
CA LEU A 110 5.11 1.91 3.65
C LEU A 110 6.23 1.50 4.61
N GLY A 111 7.29 2.27 4.70
CA GLY A 111 8.38 2.05 5.66
C GLY A 111 9.77 2.02 5.01
N VAL A 112 9.88 1.54 3.79
CA VAL A 112 11.16 1.42 3.09
C VAL A 112 11.80 2.79 2.85
N ASN A 113 11.01 3.77 2.44
CA ASN A 113 11.51 5.11 2.14
C ASN A 113 11.89 5.90 3.39
N GLU A 114 11.30 5.60 4.55
CA GLU A 114 11.71 6.17 5.83
C GLU A 114 13.18 5.81 6.14
N ILE A 115 13.55 4.56 5.90
CA ILE A 115 14.92 4.07 6.10
C ILE A 115 15.86 4.73 5.08
N TRP A 116 15.49 4.76 3.81
CA TRP A 116 16.30 5.35 2.74
C TRP A 116 16.53 6.85 2.92
N GLN A 117 15.52 7.55 3.43
CA GLN A 117 15.58 9.01 3.65
C GLN A 117 16.09 9.38 5.04
N ASN A 118 16.54 8.41 5.86
CA ASN A 118 16.99 8.60 7.23
C ASN A 118 15.99 9.41 8.09
N GLN A 119 14.70 9.14 7.92
CA GLN A 119 13.69 9.81 8.73
C GLN A 119 13.70 9.28 10.16
N GLU A 120 13.50 10.18 11.12
CA GLU A 120 13.28 9.77 12.50
C GLU A 120 12.02 8.93 12.60
N LEU A 121 12.17 7.75 13.17
CA LEU A 121 11.05 6.89 13.51
C LEU A 121 10.47 7.36 14.84
N GLY A 122 9.19 7.65 14.86
CA GLY A 122 8.47 7.98 16.09
C GLY A 122 8.41 6.78 17.05
N SER A 123 8.05 7.05 18.29
CA SER A 123 7.80 6.05 19.32
C SER A 123 6.31 5.78 19.44
N VAL A 124 5.92 4.57 19.83
CA VAL A 124 4.53 4.24 20.17
C VAL A 124 3.99 5.15 21.27
N ASN A 125 4.87 5.69 22.12
CA ASN A 125 4.52 6.62 23.19
C ASN A 125 4.19 8.04 22.69
N ASP A 126 4.56 8.36 21.44
CA ASP A 126 4.31 9.67 20.84
C ASP A 126 2.90 9.76 20.21
N VAL A 127 2.16 8.65 20.22
CA VAL A 127 0.82 8.59 19.64
C VAL A 127 -0.23 8.74 20.73
N ASP A 128 -0.97 9.84 20.68
CA ASP A 128 -2.17 10.01 21.51
C ASP A 128 -3.37 9.30 20.86
N PHE A 129 -3.61 8.06 21.29
CA PHE A 129 -4.76 7.30 20.84
C PHE A 129 -6.10 7.83 21.35
N SER A 130 -6.11 8.75 22.32
CA SER A 130 -7.35 9.32 22.86
C SER A 130 -8.05 10.23 21.85
N ASP A 131 -7.31 10.88 20.97
CA ASP A 131 -7.83 11.78 19.92
C ASP A 131 -8.11 11.08 18.58
N TYR A 132 -7.83 9.80 18.49
CA TYR A 132 -8.01 9.01 17.26
C TYR A 132 -9.42 9.13 16.67
N ARG A 133 -10.48 9.19 17.50
CA ARG A 133 -11.87 9.30 17.04
C ARG A 133 -12.25 10.71 16.55
N ASN A 134 -11.54 11.72 16.98
CA ASN A 134 -11.82 13.13 16.64
C ASN A 134 -10.96 13.61 15.48
N ASN A 135 -9.90 12.91 15.15
CA ASN A 135 -9.04 13.24 14.02
C ASN A 135 -9.69 12.78 12.71
N LYS A 136 -10.11 13.75 11.88
CA LYS A 136 -10.76 13.49 10.59
C LYS A 136 -9.90 12.62 9.66
N LYS A 137 -8.59 12.70 9.76
CA LYS A 137 -7.65 11.87 8.99
C LYS A 137 -7.66 10.41 9.41
N ASN A 138 -8.03 10.13 10.66
CA ASN A 138 -8.12 8.78 11.19
C ASN A 138 -9.51 8.16 11.04
N VAL A 139 -10.54 8.98 10.79
CA VAL A 139 -11.95 8.53 10.69
C VAL A 139 -12.32 8.09 9.28
N ALA A 140 -11.51 8.42 8.29
CA ALA A 140 -11.71 7.94 6.91
C ALA A 140 -11.19 6.51 6.68
N GLY A 141 -10.62 5.89 7.69
CA GLY A 141 -10.16 4.51 7.68
C GLY A 141 -11.14 3.54 8.32
#